data_bf89459d6bc8adbe5515b503538ffa19
#
_entry.id   bf89459d6bc8adbe5515b503538ffa19
#
_cell.length_a   1.000
_cell.length_b   1.000
_cell.length_c   1.000
_cell.angle_alpha   90.00
_cell.angle_beta   90.00
_cell.angle_gamma   90.00
#
_symmetry.space_group_name_H-M   'P 1'
#
loop_
_entity.id
_entity.type
_entity.pdbx_description
1 polymer ?
#
loop_
_entity_poly.entity_id
_entity_poly.type
_entity_poly.pdbx_seq_one_letter_code
_entity_poly.pdbx_strand_id
1 'polypeptide(L)'
;GNVSYNIIRELKDLDIELSLFPTGDADFSAFNLEDDLKKYIEDAVNKRWERISSKVPTLKLWHLNGSENRKTKDQHLLTFYECSSPTDLEMKIASMQDSIIFSSKYAADLFKEKGLANVHYIPLGFDKDFKRTEKEYLKGVTHFGLMGKYENRKHTKKIIQSWLKKYGNNPKYQLSCCVNNPFFNNQQM
;
A
#
# COMPACT_ATOMS: atom_id res chain seq x y z
N GLY A 1 -1.49 -3.96 5.51
CA GLY A 1 -2.15 -3.97 4.20
C GLY A 1 -1.41 -4.83 3.17
N ASN A 2 -1.90 -4.85 1.91
CA ASN A 2 -1.37 -5.74 0.85
C ASN A 2 0.14 -5.63 0.63
N VAL A 3 0.71 -4.44 0.70
CA VAL A 3 2.16 -4.25 0.49
C VAL A 3 2.96 -4.93 1.58
N SER A 4 2.61 -4.71 2.86
CA SER A 4 3.30 -5.38 4.00
C SER A 4 3.18 -6.90 3.91
N TYR A 5 1.98 -7.40 3.60
CA TYR A 5 1.71 -8.83 3.43
C TYR A 5 2.62 -9.46 2.37
N ASN A 6 2.67 -8.86 1.18
CA ASN A 6 3.48 -9.40 0.08
C ASN A 6 4.98 -9.32 0.38
N ILE A 7 5.46 -8.23 1.01
CA ILE A 7 6.88 -8.13 1.43
C ILE A 7 7.22 -9.24 2.44
N ILE A 8 6.38 -9.45 3.47
CA ILE A 8 6.62 -10.48 4.48
C ILE A 8 6.64 -11.88 3.84
N ARG A 9 5.73 -12.15 2.91
CA ARG A 9 5.67 -13.43 2.18
C ARG A 9 6.96 -13.68 1.38
N GLU A 10 7.41 -12.69 0.62
CA GLU A 10 8.65 -12.80 -0.14
C GLU A 10 9.90 -12.93 0.76
N LEU A 11 9.94 -12.25 1.91
CA LEU A 11 11.03 -12.41 2.89
C LEU A 11 11.07 -13.82 3.47
N LYS A 12 9.91 -14.42 3.75
CA LYS A 12 9.79 -15.84 4.14
C LYS A 12 10.32 -16.79 3.06
N ASP A 13 9.90 -16.56 1.80
CA ASP A 13 10.33 -17.38 0.66
C ASP A 13 11.85 -17.30 0.40
N LEU A 14 12.48 -16.21 0.83
CA LEU A 14 13.94 -16.00 0.82
C LEU A 14 14.66 -16.52 2.08
N ASP A 15 13.95 -17.16 2.98
CA ASP A 15 14.47 -17.70 4.27
C ASP A 15 15.15 -16.60 5.13
N ILE A 16 14.60 -15.39 5.12
CA ILE A 16 15.12 -14.27 5.91
C ILE A 16 14.50 -14.29 7.30
N GLU A 17 15.35 -14.33 8.34
CA GLU A 17 14.89 -14.19 9.72
C GLU A 17 14.44 -12.74 9.98
N LEU A 18 13.17 -12.58 10.37
CA LEU A 18 12.52 -11.27 10.49
C LEU A 18 12.26 -10.89 11.94
N SER A 19 12.48 -9.60 12.26
CA SER A 19 11.95 -8.93 13.47
C SER A 19 10.83 -7.99 13.04
N LEU A 20 9.58 -8.34 13.32
CA LEU A 20 8.42 -7.57 12.86
C LEU A 20 7.85 -6.68 13.98
N PHE A 21 7.80 -5.37 13.71
CA PHE A 21 7.23 -4.35 14.61
C PHE A 21 5.97 -3.74 13.99
N PRO A 22 4.78 -4.33 14.21
CA PRO A 22 3.53 -3.76 13.72
C PRO A 22 3.26 -2.39 14.34
N THR A 23 2.73 -1.47 13.52
CA THR A 23 2.22 -0.18 14.01
C THR A 23 0.71 -0.33 14.24
N GLY A 24 0.33 -0.64 15.46
CA GLY A 24 -1.04 -1.03 15.85
C GLY A 24 -1.30 -2.53 15.69
N ASP A 25 -2.56 -2.92 15.86
CA ASP A 25 -2.97 -4.32 15.73
C ASP A 25 -2.93 -4.79 14.27
N ALA A 26 -2.30 -5.93 14.05
CA ALA A 26 -2.21 -6.51 12.72
C ALA A 26 -3.51 -7.25 12.37
N ASP A 27 -4.26 -6.71 11.43
CA ASP A 27 -5.47 -7.35 10.89
C ASP A 27 -5.15 -8.10 9.60
N PHE A 28 -5.29 -9.42 9.64
CA PHE A 28 -5.10 -10.34 8.51
C PHE A 28 -6.41 -10.94 7.99
N SER A 29 -7.57 -10.47 8.45
CA SER A 29 -8.89 -11.02 8.10
C SER A 29 -9.18 -10.98 6.60
N ALA A 30 -8.54 -10.07 5.86
CA ALA A 30 -8.67 -9.96 4.41
C ALA A 30 -7.79 -10.94 3.61
N PHE A 31 -6.95 -11.73 4.30
CA PHE A 31 -6.00 -12.65 3.66
C PHE A 31 -6.29 -14.09 4.06
N ASN A 32 -6.18 -14.99 3.09
CA ASN A 32 -6.17 -16.42 3.38
C ASN A 32 -4.72 -16.82 3.72
N LEU A 33 -4.36 -16.70 5.01
CA LEU A 33 -3.02 -17.03 5.47
C LEU A 33 -2.84 -18.56 5.53
N GLU A 34 -1.81 -19.04 4.86
CA GLU A 34 -1.30 -20.39 5.06
C GLU A 34 -0.69 -20.53 6.47
N ASP A 35 -0.83 -21.71 7.09
CA ASP A 35 -0.40 -21.93 8.48
C ASP A 35 1.09 -21.65 8.70
N ASP A 36 1.94 -21.96 7.73
CA ASP A 36 3.38 -21.73 7.81
C ASP A 36 3.73 -20.23 7.74
N LEU A 37 3.02 -19.44 6.93
CA LEU A 37 3.19 -17.97 6.88
C LEU A 37 2.70 -17.33 8.18
N LYS A 38 1.58 -17.82 8.71
CA LYS A 38 1.06 -17.36 9.99
C LYS A 38 2.08 -17.60 11.11
N LYS A 39 2.64 -18.80 11.18
CA LYS A 39 3.67 -19.17 12.16
C LYS A 39 4.93 -18.29 12.01
N TYR A 40 5.37 -18.03 10.79
CA TYR A 40 6.50 -17.15 10.54
C TYR A 40 6.26 -15.72 11.04
N ILE A 41 5.06 -15.15 10.79
CA ILE A 41 4.67 -13.81 11.27
C ILE A 41 4.61 -13.78 12.80
N GLU A 42 3.97 -14.78 13.43
CA GLU A 42 3.87 -14.89 14.89
C GLU A 42 5.27 -14.96 15.55
N ASP A 43 6.17 -15.78 14.99
CA ASP A 43 7.56 -15.89 15.44
C ASP A 43 8.32 -14.56 15.29
N ALA A 44 8.17 -13.89 14.13
CA ALA A 44 8.79 -12.61 13.86
C ALA A 44 8.33 -11.48 14.82
N VAL A 45 7.07 -11.52 15.26
CA VAL A 45 6.53 -10.59 16.26
C VAL A 45 6.98 -10.97 17.66
N ASN A 46 6.91 -12.23 18.04
CA ASN A 46 7.19 -12.68 19.41
C ASN A 46 8.68 -12.54 19.76
N LYS A 47 9.57 -12.88 18.83
CA LYS A 47 11.04 -12.83 19.03
C LYS A 47 11.67 -11.52 18.57
N ARG A 48 10.89 -10.50 18.20
CA ARG A 48 11.42 -9.26 17.62
C ARG A 48 12.48 -8.56 18.47
N TRP A 49 12.32 -8.60 19.80
CA TRP A 49 13.26 -7.95 20.73
C TRP A 49 14.54 -8.75 20.97
N GLU A 50 14.49 -10.07 20.77
CA GLU A 50 15.65 -10.94 20.86
C GLU A 50 16.55 -10.80 19.63
N ARG A 51 15.94 -10.62 18.45
CA ARG A 51 16.62 -10.58 17.15
C ARG A 51 17.13 -9.19 16.78
N ILE A 52 16.50 -8.13 17.28
CA ILE A 52 16.90 -6.77 16.90
C ILE A 52 18.25 -6.40 17.51
N SER A 53 19.12 -5.81 16.67
CA SER A 53 20.38 -5.22 17.13
C SER A 53 20.66 -3.94 16.32
N SER A 54 21.61 -3.12 16.80
CA SER A 54 22.01 -1.90 16.11
C SER A 54 22.65 -2.14 14.73
N LYS A 55 23.03 -3.39 14.43
CA LYS A 55 23.66 -3.79 13.16
C LYS A 55 22.66 -4.31 12.13
N VAL A 56 21.42 -4.58 12.53
CA VAL A 56 20.38 -5.08 11.64
C VAL A 56 19.70 -3.90 10.94
N PRO A 57 19.61 -3.87 9.60
CA PRO A 57 18.88 -2.82 8.90
C PRO A 57 17.38 -2.91 9.17
N THR A 58 16.73 -1.76 9.22
CA THR A 58 15.26 -1.67 9.32
C THR A 58 14.67 -1.21 8.01
N LEU A 59 13.77 -1.98 7.43
CA LEU A 59 12.85 -1.50 6.40
C LEU A 59 11.57 -1.01 7.07
N LYS A 60 11.33 0.29 7.05
CA LYS A 60 10.13 0.91 7.58
C LYS A 60 9.16 1.19 6.45
N LEU A 61 7.96 0.63 6.51
CA LEU A 61 6.85 0.96 5.61
C LEU A 61 5.90 1.90 6.34
N TRP A 62 6.01 3.20 6.06
CA TRP A 62 5.21 4.22 6.74
C TRP A 62 5.11 5.51 5.92
N HIS A 63 4.32 6.46 6.39
CA HIS A 63 4.34 7.84 5.89
C HIS A 63 5.64 8.54 6.29
N LEU A 64 5.96 9.66 5.63
CA LEU A 64 7.10 10.50 6.02
C LEU A 64 6.97 10.93 7.48
N ASN A 65 5.84 11.56 7.82
CA ASN A 65 5.56 11.98 9.20
C ASN A 65 5.50 10.74 10.12
N GLY A 66 6.27 10.76 11.19
CA GLY A 66 6.45 9.64 12.14
C GLY A 66 7.58 8.69 11.75
N SER A 67 8.31 8.97 10.64
CA SER A 67 9.46 8.16 10.23
C SER A 67 10.79 8.62 10.81
N GLU A 68 10.81 9.74 11.52
CA GLU A 68 11.91 10.19 12.37
C GLU A 68 12.22 9.22 13.52
N ASN A 69 11.23 8.46 13.98
CA ASN A 69 11.41 7.44 15.01
C ASN A 69 12.06 6.19 14.44
N ARG A 70 13.33 5.98 14.75
CA ARG A 70 14.15 4.85 14.26
C ARG A 70 14.11 3.66 15.22
N LYS A 71 14.16 2.46 14.67
CA LYS A 71 14.31 1.21 15.45
C LYS A 71 15.76 0.78 15.53
N THR A 72 16.53 0.99 14.46
CA THR A 72 17.94 0.66 14.39
C THR A 72 18.75 1.83 13.84
N LYS A 73 20.06 1.71 13.85
CA LYS A 73 20.97 2.74 13.32
C LYS A 73 20.83 2.90 11.81
N ASP A 74 20.55 1.81 11.09
CA ASP A 74 20.38 1.77 9.65
C ASP A 74 18.88 1.60 9.32
N GLN A 75 18.23 2.67 8.82
CA GLN A 75 16.81 2.66 8.51
C GLN A 75 16.52 3.12 7.09
N HIS A 76 15.88 2.24 6.34
CA HIS A 76 15.36 2.45 5.00
C HIS A 76 13.84 2.68 5.05
N LEU A 77 13.37 3.76 4.47
CA LEU A 77 11.93 4.10 4.46
C LEU A 77 11.33 3.80 3.09
N LEU A 78 10.38 2.86 3.05
CA LEU A 78 9.48 2.68 1.91
C LEU A 78 8.20 3.48 2.17
N THR A 79 7.92 4.45 1.31
CA THR A 79 6.78 5.36 1.51
C THR A 79 6.05 5.68 0.22
N PHE A 80 4.80 6.14 0.39
CA PHE A 80 3.93 6.64 -0.68
C PHE A 80 3.74 8.13 -0.49
N TYR A 81 4.03 8.90 -1.53
CA TYR A 81 3.88 10.34 -1.51
C TYR A 81 2.95 10.77 -2.64
N GLU A 82 1.85 11.47 -2.29
CA GLU A 82 0.77 11.81 -3.21
C GLU A 82 0.64 13.33 -3.44
N CYS A 83 1.50 14.15 -2.81
CA CYS A 83 1.44 15.61 -2.91
C CYS A 83 2.39 16.15 -3.98
N SER A 84 2.12 17.37 -4.44
CA SER A 84 2.93 18.05 -5.47
C SER A 84 4.15 18.79 -4.91
N SER A 85 4.19 19.05 -3.60
CA SER A 85 5.31 19.74 -2.96
C SER A 85 5.48 19.23 -1.53
N PRO A 86 6.64 18.70 -1.16
CA PRO A 86 6.94 18.37 0.22
C PRO A 86 7.19 19.65 1.04
N THR A 87 6.78 19.57 2.29
CA THR A 87 7.09 20.59 3.31
C THR A 87 8.54 20.47 3.76
N ASP A 88 9.07 21.51 4.40
CA ASP A 88 10.42 21.51 4.97
C ASP A 88 10.59 20.41 6.02
N LEU A 89 9.55 20.11 6.80
CA LEU A 89 9.55 19.02 7.78
C LEU A 89 9.67 17.66 7.07
N GLU A 90 8.89 17.43 6.02
CA GLU A 90 8.95 16.18 5.23
C GLU A 90 10.33 16.02 4.57
N MET A 91 10.90 17.11 4.04
CA MET A 91 12.25 17.10 3.49
C MET A 91 13.30 16.75 4.56
N LYS A 92 13.17 17.33 5.76
CA LYS A 92 14.07 17.02 6.89
C LYS A 92 13.94 15.56 7.31
N ILE A 93 12.72 15.03 7.47
CA ILE A 93 12.50 13.62 7.83
C ILE A 93 13.08 12.69 6.75
N ALA A 94 12.87 13.03 5.46
CA ALA A 94 13.41 12.25 4.35
C ALA A 94 14.95 12.24 4.35
N SER A 95 15.60 13.37 4.65
CA SER A 95 17.07 13.46 4.73
C SER A 95 17.68 12.70 5.91
N MET A 96 16.90 12.39 6.94
CA MET A 96 17.32 11.61 8.11
C MET A 96 17.33 10.10 7.87
N GLN A 97 16.76 9.62 6.76
CA GLN A 97 16.76 8.20 6.42
C GLN A 97 18.10 7.82 5.75
N ASP A 98 18.56 6.60 5.95
CA ASP A 98 19.73 6.10 5.22
C ASP A 98 19.41 5.90 3.74
N SER A 99 18.19 5.46 3.43
CA SER A 99 17.60 5.61 2.11
C SER A 99 16.10 5.81 2.21
N ILE A 100 15.55 6.53 1.23
CA ILE A 100 14.11 6.66 1.05
C ILE A 100 13.70 6.07 -0.29
N ILE A 101 12.72 5.18 -0.26
CA ILE A 101 12.25 4.43 -1.41
C ILE A 101 10.82 4.87 -1.72
N PHE A 102 10.62 5.42 -2.90
CA PHE A 102 9.30 5.75 -3.41
C PHE A 102 8.84 4.71 -4.42
N SER A 103 7.58 4.31 -4.35
CA SER A 103 6.94 3.44 -5.34
C SER A 103 6.50 4.19 -6.61
N SER A 104 6.53 5.51 -6.59
CA SER A 104 6.22 6.40 -7.71
C SER A 104 7.48 7.09 -8.20
N LYS A 105 7.73 7.02 -9.53
CA LYS A 105 8.82 7.75 -10.17
C LYS A 105 8.67 9.25 -9.97
N TYR A 106 7.44 9.78 -10.09
CA TYR A 106 7.14 11.19 -9.84
C TYR A 106 7.61 11.64 -8.45
N ALA A 107 7.27 10.88 -7.40
CA ALA A 107 7.70 11.22 -6.04
C ALA A 107 9.22 11.17 -5.89
N ALA A 108 9.88 10.15 -6.44
CA ALA A 108 11.33 10.04 -6.39
C ALA A 108 12.03 11.21 -7.10
N ASP A 109 11.57 11.57 -8.30
CA ASP A 109 12.11 12.70 -9.06
C ASP A 109 11.90 14.02 -8.30
N LEU A 110 10.70 14.25 -7.74
CA LEU A 110 10.37 15.45 -6.96
C LEU A 110 11.34 15.66 -5.77
N PHE A 111 11.65 14.61 -5.01
CA PHE A 111 12.54 14.72 -3.87
C PHE A 111 14.01 14.85 -4.30
N LYS A 112 14.42 14.23 -5.40
CA LYS A 112 15.76 14.41 -6.00
C LYS A 112 15.96 15.84 -6.50
N GLU A 113 14.99 16.43 -7.20
CA GLU A 113 15.01 17.81 -7.68
C GLU A 113 15.12 18.82 -6.53
N LYS A 114 14.60 18.46 -5.36
CA LYS A 114 14.75 19.26 -4.12
C LYS A 114 16.08 19.00 -3.37
N GLY A 115 17.00 18.23 -3.95
CA GLY A 115 18.37 18.07 -3.48
C GLY A 115 18.63 16.88 -2.57
N LEU A 116 17.70 15.93 -2.42
CA LEU A 116 17.95 14.71 -1.66
C LEU A 116 18.72 13.67 -2.51
N ALA A 117 19.86 13.21 -1.98
CA ALA A 117 20.72 12.23 -2.64
C ALA A 117 20.36 10.76 -2.31
N ASN A 118 19.70 10.52 -1.16
CA ASN A 118 19.39 9.20 -0.63
C ASN A 118 18.07 8.62 -1.16
N VAL A 119 17.58 9.10 -2.31
CA VAL A 119 16.28 8.76 -2.92
C VAL A 119 16.40 7.65 -3.94
N HIS A 120 15.55 6.64 -3.80
CA HIS A 120 15.42 5.52 -4.73
C HIS A 120 14.00 5.40 -5.26
N TYR A 121 13.86 4.92 -6.49
CA TYR A 121 12.59 4.52 -7.09
C TYR A 121 12.55 3.01 -7.22
N ILE A 122 11.60 2.37 -6.55
CA ILE A 122 11.32 0.94 -6.69
C ILE A 122 9.80 0.80 -6.85
N PRO A 123 9.31 0.46 -8.05
CA PRO A 123 7.87 0.26 -8.25
C PRO A 123 7.37 -0.90 -7.41
N LEU A 124 6.11 -0.84 -7.02
CA LEU A 124 5.47 -2.00 -6.40
C LEU A 124 5.42 -3.16 -7.39
N GLY A 125 5.65 -4.36 -6.86
CA GLY A 125 5.43 -5.60 -7.58
C GLY A 125 3.94 -5.85 -7.83
N PHE A 126 3.67 -6.85 -8.67
CA PHE A 126 2.35 -7.36 -8.90
C PHE A 126 2.12 -8.60 -8.04
N ASP A 127 0.96 -8.70 -7.41
CA ASP A 127 0.62 -9.85 -6.56
C ASP A 127 0.55 -11.13 -7.42
N LYS A 128 1.36 -12.14 -7.08
CA LYS A 128 1.43 -13.42 -7.81
C LYS A 128 0.11 -14.20 -7.77
N ASP A 129 -0.74 -13.94 -6.79
CA ASP A 129 -2.05 -14.58 -6.65
C ASP A 129 -3.14 -13.88 -7.46
N PHE A 130 -2.87 -12.67 -7.97
CA PHE A 130 -3.78 -11.96 -8.85
C PHE A 130 -3.66 -12.49 -10.28
N LYS A 131 -4.53 -13.45 -10.63
CA LYS A 131 -4.53 -14.10 -11.93
C LYS A 131 -5.66 -13.56 -12.81
N ARG A 132 -5.35 -13.39 -14.09
CA ARG A 132 -6.39 -13.13 -15.09
C ARG A 132 -7.31 -14.34 -15.16
N THR A 133 -8.62 -14.09 -15.15
CA THR A 133 -9.64 -15.10 -15.43
C THR A 133 -10.19 -14.90 -16.84
N GLU A 134 -10.38 -16.00 -17.55
CA GLU A 134 -11.10 -16.01 -18.84
C GLU A 134 -12.63 -16.15 -18.63
N LYS A 135 -13.09 -16.14 -17.38
CA LYS A 135 -14.51 -16.26 -17.06
C LYS A 135 -15.28 -15.01 -17.52
N GLU A 136 -16.23 -15.18 -18.42
CA GLU A 136 -17.20 -14.16 -18.81
C GLU A 136 -18.40 -14.23 -17.84
N TYR A 137 -18.58 -13.15 -17.06
CA TYR A 137 -19.66 -13.10 -16.07
C TYR A 137 -21.01 -12.71 -16.67
N LEU A 138 -20.99 -11.91 -17.75
CA LEU A 138 -22.18 -11.39 -18.42
C LEU A 138 -21.95 -11.49 -19.93
N LYS A 139 -22.49 -12.55 -20.53
CA LYS A 139 -22.32 -12.81 -21.96
C LYS A 139 -22.92 -11.69 -22.82
N GLY A 140 -22.12 -11.16 -23.71
CA GLY A 140 -22.55 -10.11 -24.65
C GLY A 140 -22.79 -8.73 -24.02
N VAL A 141 -22.36 -8.53 -22.76
CA VAL A 141 -22.47 -7.27 -22.03
C VAL A 141 -21.07 -6.69 -21.76
N THR A 142 -20.86 -5.43 -22.09
CA THR A 142 -19.66 -4.71 -21.67
C THR A 142 -19.78 -4.34 -20.20
N HIS A 143 -18.94 -4.94 -19.36
CA HIS A 143 -18.99 -4.80 -17.92
C HIS A 143 -17.92 -3.82 -17.42
N PHE A 144 -18.34 -2.75 -16.75
CA PHE A 144 -17.49 -1.76 -16.11
C PHE A 144 -17.41 -2.05 -14.62
N GLY A 145 -16.21 -1.99 -14.04
CA GLY A 145 -15.97 -2.06 -12.61
C GLY A 145 -15.58 -0.70 -12.03
N LEU A 146 -16.24 -0.24 -10.98
CA LEU A 146 -15.87 0.92 -10.20
C LEU A 146 -15.57 0.48 -8.77
N MET A 147 -14.30 0.56 -8.36
CA MET A 147 -13.85 0.11 -7.03
C MET A 147 -13.11 1.21 -6.29
N GLY A 148 -13.22 1.20 -4.96
CA GLY A 148 -12.46 2.07 -4.08
C GLY A 148 -13.29 2.81 -3.06
N LYS A 149 -12.65 3.71 -2.28
CA LYS A 149 -13.35 4.52 -1.28
C LYS A 149 -14.27 5.54 -1.94
N TYR A 150 -15.47 5.71 -1.37
CA TYR A 150 -16.38 6.77 -1.76
C TYR A 150 -15.87 8.11 -1.21
N GLU A 151 -15.15 8.85 -2.05
CA GLU A 151 -14.49 10.12 -1.70
C GLU A 151 -14.69 11.16 -2.81
N ASN A 152 -14.80 12.44 -2.42
CA ASN A 152 -14.90 13.55 -3.37
C ASN A 152 -13.70 13.61 -4.33
N ARG A 153 -12.50 13.37 -3.81
CA ARG A 153 -11.23 13.34 -4.56
C ARG A 153 -11.26 12.32 -5.70
N LYS A 154 -11.93 11.18 -5.52
CA LYS A 154 -12.04 10.11 -6.51
C LYS A 154 -13.20 10.32 -7.50
N HIS A 155 -13.97 11.37 -7.33
CA HIS A 155 -15.11 11.72 -8.18
C HIS A 155 -16.13 10.59 -8.38
N THR A 156 -16.25 9.67 -7.43
CA THR A 156 -17.10 8.46 -7.53
C THR A 156 -18.53 8.81 -7.95
N LYS A 157 -19.15 9.81 -7.29
CA LYS A 157 -20.50 10.28 -7.64
C LYS A 157 -20.58 10.76 -9.09
N LYS A 158 -19.61 11.57 -9.55
CA LYS A 158 -19.58 12.09 -10.93
C LYS A 158 -19.40 10.97 -11.97
N ILE A 159 -18.58 9.97 -11.65
CA ILE A 159 -18.36 8.81 -12.52
C ILE A 159 -19.67 8.04 -12.69
N ILE A 160 -20.37 7.73 -11.58
CA ILE A 160 -21.66 7.03 -11.63
C ILE A 160 -22.69 7.83 -12.43
N GLN A 161 -22.83 9.12 -12.16
CA GLN A 161 -23.77 10.00 -12.88
C GLN A 161 -23.48 10.07 -14.37
N SER A 162 -22.21 10.21 -14.75
CA SER A 162 -21.78 10.26 -16.15
C SER A 162 -22.03 8.93 -16.86
N TRP A 163 -21.76 7.82 -16.17
CA TRP A 163 -22.03 6.49 -16.69
C TRP A 163 -23.52 6.26 -16.91
N LEU A 164 -24.37 6.58 -15.92
CA LEU A 164 -25.84 6.49 -16.03
C LEU A 164 -26.38 7.33 -17.18
N LYS A 165 -25.89 8.57 -17.33
CA LYS A 165 -26.29 9.47 -18.43
C LYS A 165 -25.99 8.88 -19.79
N LYS A 166 -24.86 8.18 -19.92
CA LYS A 166 -24.40 7.65 -21.22
C LYS A 166 -24.94 6.26 -21.52
N TYR A 167 -25.02 5.39 -20.53
CA TYR A 167 -25.27 3.97 -20.72
C TYR A 167 -26.46 3.43 -19.93
N GLY A 168 -27.07 4.19 -19.01
CA GLY A 168 -28.04 3.71 -18.03
C GLY A 168 -29.29 3.03 -18.63
N ASN A 169 -29.65 3.35 -19.86
CA ASN A 169 -30.82 2.74 -20.55
C ASN A 169 -30.38 1.72 -21.62
N ASN A 170 -29.13 1.28 -21.64
CA ASN A 170 -28.63 0.35 -22.65
C ASN A 170 -28.25 -0.99 -22.01
N PRO A 171 -29.00 -2.07 -22.26
CA PRO A 171 -28.77 -3.38 -21.65
C PRO A 171 -27.45 -4.04 -22.07
N LYS A 172 -26.74 -3.50 -23.07
CA LYS A 172 -25.41 -3.99 -23.49
C LYS A 172 -24.29 -3.53 -22.55
N TYR A 173 -24.57 -2.67 -21.57
CA TYR A 173 -23.60 -2.13 -20.64
C TYR A 173 -24.06 -2.34 -19.20
N GLN A 174 -23.12 -2.69 -18.33
CA GLN A 174 -23.35 -2.80 -16.89
C GLN A 174 -22.23 -2.11 -16.12
N LEU A 175 -22.58 -1.43 -15.02
CA LEU A 175 -21.65 -0.91 -14.04
C LEU A 175 -21.83 -1.64 -12.72
N SER A 176 -20.77 -2.29 -12.26
CA SER A 176 -20.66 -2.82 -10.91
C SER A 176 -19.87 -1.87 -10.03
N CYS A 177 -20.48 -1.45 -8.93
CA CYS A 177 -19.86 -0.54 -7.96
C CYS A 177 -19.49 -1.32 -6.68
N CYS A 178 -18.20 -1.41 -6.40
CA CYS A 178 -17.65 -1.86 -5.13
C CYS A 178 -17.02 -0.65 -4.43
N VAL A 179 -17.87 0.22 -3.92
CA VAL A 179 -17.48 1.50 -3.32
C VAL A 179 -18.00 1.60 -1.90
N ASN A 180 -17.11 1.92 -0.97
CA ASN A 180 -17.40 2.09 0.44
C ASN A 180 -16.46 3.14 1.03
N ASN A 181 -16.86 3.79 2.11
CA ASN A 181 -15.94 4.61 2.90
C ASN A 181 -16.01 4.14 4.35
N PRO A 182 -14.98 3.42 4.84
CA PRO A 182 -14.98 2.86 6.20
C PRO A 182 -14.92 3.93 7.30
N PHE A 183 -14.70 5.19 6.94
CA PHE A 183 -14.68 6.31 7.89
C PHE A 183 -16.05 7.00 8.03
N PHE A 184 -17.03 6.60 7.22
CA PHE A 184 -18.39 7.11 7.30
C PHE A 184 -19.36 6.00 7.70
N ASN A 185 -20.34 6.34 8.51
CA ASN A 185 -21.47 5.44 8.75
C ASN A 185 -22.44 5.46 7.57
N ASN A 186 -23.37 4.50 7.52
CA ASN A 186 -24.33 4.36 6.42
C ASN A 186 -25.25 5.58 6.20
N GLN A 187 -25.34 6.48 7.19
CA GLN A 187 -26.15 7.72 7.09
C GLN A 187 -25.35 8.87 6.45
N GLN A 188 -24.02 8.76 6.37
CA GLN A 188 -23.13 9.78 5.81
C GLN A 188 -22.69 9.46 4.36
N MET A 189 -23.03 8.29 3.85
CA MET A 189 -22.82 7.88 2.45
C MET A 189 -24.06 8.15 1.60
#